data_e1aea5937af111bc8e9801909de8a8f7
#
_entry.id   e1aea5937af111bc8e9801909de8a8f7
#
_cell.length_a   1.000
_cell.length_b   1.000
_cell.length_c   1.000
_cell.angle_alpha   90.00
_cell.angle_beta   90.00
_cell.angle_gamma   90.00
#
_symmetry.space_group_name_H-M   'P 1'
#
loop_
_entity.id
_entity.type
_entity.pdbx_description
1 polymer ?
#
loop_
_entity_poly.entity_id
_entity_poly.type
_entity_poly.pdbx_seq_one_letter_code
_entity_poly.pdbx_strand_id
1 'polypeptide(L)'
;MPLIYKICPAALWREAEAAGQFLGAPVDLADGYIHFSTAAQVRETAARHFAGTDDLVLAAVDAEALGSALRYEPSRGGDLFPHLYGPLPLSAVRSVVPLPLAEDGRHRFPATLDA
;
A
#
# COMPACT_ATOMS: atom_id res chain seq x y z
N MET A 1 0.89 -6.91 16.06
CA MET A 1 1.58 -6.01 15.12
C MET A 1 0.60 -5.48 14.09
N PRO A 2 0.34 -4.19 14.06
CA PRO A 2 -0.55 -3.66 13.04
C PRO A 2 0.14 -3.70 11.68
N LEU A 3 -0.61 -4.18 10.68
CA LEU A 3 -0.17 -4.15 9.30
C LEU A 3 -0.88 -3.02 8.57
N ILE A 4 -0.14 -2.33 7.72
CA ILE A 4 -0.70 -1.38 6.76
C ILE A 4 -0.37 -1.87 5.36
N TYR A 5 -1.07 -1.37 4.37
CA TYR A 5 -1.05 -1.96 3.03
C TYR A 5 -0.78 -0.92 1.97
N LYS A 6 0.08 -1.28 1.02
CA LYS A 6 0.37 -0.48 -0.15
C LYS A 6 -0.04 -1.23 -1.40
N ILE A 7 -0.82 -0.58 -2.25
CA ILE A 7 -1.14 -1.08 -3.58
C ILE A 7 -0.27 -0.32 -4.57
N CYS A 8 0.47 -1.02 -5.40
CA CYS A 8 1.23 -0.35 -6.44
C CYS A 8 1.44 -1.26 -7.66
N PRO A 9 1.76 -0.67 -8.82
CA PRO A 9 2.10 -1.47 -9.99
C PRO A 9 3.25 -2.42 -9.71
N ALA A 10 3.13 -3.65 -10.19
CA ALA A 10 4.15 -4.67 -9.96
C ALA A 10 5.53 -4.23 -10.48
N ALA A 11 5.57 -3.49 -11.58
CA ALA A 11 6.82 -3.00 -12.14
C ALA A 11 7.54 -2.04 -11.19
N LEU A 12 6.79 -1.14 -10.53
CA LEU A 12 7.37 -0.22 -9.55
C LEU A 12 7.90 -0.97 -8.34
N TRP A 13 7.20 -2.01 -7.94
CA TRP A 13 7.65 -2.81 -6.80
C TRP A 13 8.95 -3.56 -7.11
N ARG A 14 9.06 -4.09 -8.35
CA ARG A 14 10.30 -4.73 -8.78
C ARG A 14 11.49 -3.77 -8.77
N GLU A 15 11.27 -2.51 -9.16
CA GLU A 15 12.32 -1.48 -9.08
C GLU A 15 12.73 -1.23 -7.64
N ALA A 16 11.75 -1.19 -6.72
CA ALA A 16 12.04 -1.02 -5.30
C ALA A 16 12.87 -2.18 -4.75
N GLU A 17 12.55 -3.39 -5.14
CA GLU A 17 13.32 -4.57 -4.72
C GLU A 17 14.77 -4.50 -5.18
N ALA A 18 15.00 -4.05 -6.40
CA ALA A 18 16.34 -3.88 -6.94
C ALA A 18 17.11 -2.76 -6.22
N ALA A 19 16.41 -1.71 -5.79
CA ALA A 19 17.01 -0.57 -5.10
C ALA A 19 17.18 -0.78 -3.59
N GLY A 20 16.47 -1.75 -3.01
CA GLY A 20 16.51 -2.03 -1.58
C GLY A 20 15.54 -1.20 -0.75
N GLN A 21 14.81 -0.29 -1.36
CA GLN A 21 13.81 0.53 -0.69
C GLN A 21 12.79 1.05 -1.69
N PHE A 22 11.60 1.38 -1.20
CA PHE A 22 10.54 1.97 -2.01
C PHE A 22 10.42 3.46 -1.67
N LEU A 23 10.58 4.31 -2.67
CA LEU A 23 10.54 5.77 -2.47
C LEU A 23 9.17 6.38 -2.74
N GLY A 24 8.27 5.62 -3.32
CA GLY A 24 6.92 6.08 -3.61
C GLY A 24 6.52 5.92 -5.07
N ALA A 25 5.23 5.81 -5.30
CA ALA A 25 4.63 5.89 -6.61
C ALA A 25 4.52 7.38 -7.02
N PRO A 26 4.18 7.69 -8.29
CA PRO A 26 4.09 9.09 -8.71
C PRO A 26 3.22 9.98 -7.82
N VAL A 27 2.07 9.47 -7.36
CA VAL A 27 1.20 10.25 -6.46
C VAL A 27 1.85 10.50 -5.11
N ASP A 28 2.63 9.54 -4.61
CA ASP A 28 3.35 9.69 -3.35
C ASP A 28 4.40 10.79 -3.45
N LEU A 29 5.16 10.76 -4.55
CA LEU A 29 6.20 11.75 -4.79
C LEU A 29 5.62 13.15 -4.94
N ALA A 30 4.46 13.25 -5.58
CA ALA A 30 3.77 14.53 -5.76
C ALA A 30 3.27 15.09 -4.43
N ASP A 31 2.79 14.23 -3.53
CA ASP A 31 2.21 14.64 -2.25
C ASP A 31 3.25 14.77 -1.13
N GLY A 32 4.43 14.19 -1.32
CA GLY A 32 5.52 14.29 -0.35
C GLY A 32 5.50 13.23 0.74
N TYR A 33 4.68 12.20 0.61
CA TYR A 33 4.64 11.05 1.53
C TYR A 33 4.08 9.83 0.83
N ILE A 34 4.42 8.64 1.35
CA ILE A 34 3.90 7.39 0.78
C ILE A 34 2.53 7.10 1.40
N HIS A 35 1.53 6.88 0.54
CA HIS A 35 0.17 6.58 0.95
C HIS A 35 -0.01 5.10 1.25
N PHE A 36 -0.58 4.80 2.41
CA PHE A 36 -0.95 3.45 2.81
C PHE A 36 -2.43 3.40 3.17
N SER A 37 -2.94 2.20 3.35
CA SER A 37 -4.29 1.96 3.86
C SER A 37 -4.22 0.95 4.99
N THR A 38 -5.14 1.05 5.95
CA THR A 38 -5.33 -0.02 6.93
C THR A 38 -6.06 -1.19 6.26
N ALA A 39 -6.14 -2.33 6.95
CA ALA A 39 -6.89 -3.48 6.43
C ALA A 39 -8.35 -3.14 6.15
N ALA A 40 -8.95 -2.29 6.98
CA ALA A 40 -10.34 -1.87 6.81
C ALA A 40 -10.55 -0.94 5.62
N GLN A 41 -9.50 -0.22 5.20
CA GLN A 41 -9.59 0.80 4.14
C GLN A 41 -9.15 0.32 2.77
N VAL A 42 -8.32 -0.72 2.71
CA VAL A 42 -7.58 -1.03 1.48
C VAL A 42 -8.49 -1.47 0.32
N ARG A 43 -9.59 -2.17 0.60
CA ARG A 43 -10.53 -2.58 -0.44
C ARG A 43 -11.18 -1.36 -1.11
N GLU A 44 -11.57 -0.38 -0.32
CA GLU A 44 -12.16 0.86 -0.84
C GLU A 44 -11.13 1.66 -1.61
N THR A 45 -9.89 1.70 -1.13
CA THR A 45 -8.78 2.37 -1.84
C THR A 45 -8.60 1.75 -3.23
N ALA A 46 -8.62 0.42 -3.32
CA ALA A 46 -8.51 -0.26 -4.61
C ALA A 46 -9.69 0.09 -5.53
N ALA A 47 -10.90 0.11 -4.99
CA ALA A 47 -12.09 0.40 -5.78
C ALA A 47 -12.11 1.86 -6.30
N ARG A 48 -11.60 2.80 -5.51
CA ARG A 48 -11.63 4.22 -5.87
C ARG A 48 -10.48 4.63 -6.80
N HIS A 49 -9.30 4.09 -6.59
CA HIS A 49 -8.09 4.58 -7.26
C HIS A 49 -7.50 3.60 -8.27
N PHE A 50 -7.88 2.34 -8.20
CA PHE A 50 -7.29 1.29 -9.04
C PHE A 50 -8.33 0.46 -9.78
N ALA A 51 -9.57 0.93 -9.86
CA ALA A 51 -10.66 0.18 -10.51
C ALA A 51 -10.24 -0.26 -11.92
N GLY A 52 -10.38 -1.56 -12.21
CA GLY A 52 -10.03 -2.10 -13.50
C GLY A 52 -8.53 -2.16 -13.82
N THR A 53 -7.68 -1.72 -12.89
CA THR A 53 -6.23 -1.74 -13.11
C THR A 53 -5.66 -3.11 -12.75
N ASP A 54 -4.93 -3.69 -13.68
CA ASP A 54 -4.30 -5.00 -13.52
C ASP A 54 -2.82 -4.83 -13.17
N ASP A 55 -2.14 -5.95 -12.97
CA ASP A 55 -0.70 -6.00 -12.73
C ASP A 55 -0.24 -5.20 -11.51
N LEU A 56 -1.03 -5.31 -10.45
CA LEU A 56 -0.75 -4.68 -9.16
C LEU A 56 -0.24 -5.70 -8.15
N VAL A 57 0.46 -5.19 -7.14
CA VAL A 57 0.82 -5.97 -5.95
C VAL A 57 0.23 -5.30 -4.71
N LEU A 58 0.02 -6.13 -3.69
CA LEU A 58 -0.38 -5.70 -2.35
C LEU A 58 0.76 -6.01 -1.40
N ALA A 59 1.37 -4.98 -0.86
CA ALA A 59 2.46 -5.11 0.11
C ALA A 59 1.90 -4.89 1.51
N ALA A 60 2.14 -5.85 2.40
CA ALA A 60 1.79 -5.73 3.82
C ALA A 60 3.04 -5.30 4.58
N VAL A 61 2.91 -4.24 5.36
CA VAL A 61 4.03 -3.57 6.02
C VAL A 61 3.77 -3.48 7.52
N ASP A 62 4.80 -3.75 8.31
CA ASP A 62 4.75 -3.61 9.76
C ASP A 62 4.82 -2.12 10.12
N ALA A 63 3.69 -1.56 10.55
CA ALA A 63 3.60 -0.15 10.90
C ALA A 63 4.56 0.23 12.02
N GLU A 64 4.77 -0.65 13.01
CA GLU A 64 5.66 -0.35 14.14
C GLU A 64 7.11 -0.19 13.70
N ALA A 65 7.52 -0.92 12.66
CA ALA A 65 8.89 -0.84 12.15
C ALA A 65 9.20 0.51 11.51
N LEU A 66 8.19 1.31 11.19
CA LEU A 66 8.37 2.61 10.52
C LEU A 66 8.57 3.76 11.50
N GLY A 67 8.24 3.56 12.77
CA GLY A 67 8.48 4.55 13.82
C GLY A 67 7.75 5.87 13.59
N SER A 68 8.40 6.97 13.98
CA SER A 68 7.77 8.31 13.95
C SER A 68 7.60 8.89 12.55
N ALA A 69 8.23 8.31 11.55
CA ALA A 69 8.05 8.75 10.16
C ALA A 69 6.64 8.39 9.64
N LEU A 70 5.98 7.44 10.28
CA LEU A 70 4.61 7.07 9.93
C LEU A 70 3.63 7.91 10.74
N ARG A 71 2.71 8.57 10.04
CA ARG A 71 1.68 9.42 10.66
C ARG A 71 0.31 9.00 10.16
N TYR A 72 -0.67 9.02 11.06
CA TYR A 72 -2.06 8.79 10.70
C TYR A 72 -2.74 10.14 10.56
N GLU A 73 -3.14 10.48 9.34
CA GLU A 73 -3.63 11.82 9.03
C GLU A 73 -4.99 11.77 8.34
N PRO A 74 -5.85 12.78 8.54
CA PRO A 74 -7.13 12.82 7.85
C PRO A 74 -6.96 12.86 6.33
N SER A 75 -7.75 12.08 5.63
CA SER A 75 -7.77 12.04 4.19
C SER A 75 -9.21 11.83 3.73
N ARG A 76 -9.42 11.01 2.71
CA ARG A 76 -10.74 10.76 2.15
C ARG A 76 -11.81 10.51 3.23
N GLY A 77 -12.88 11.32 3.21
CA GLY A 77 -13.99 11.18 4.15
C GLY A 77 -13.68 11.57 5.59
N GLY A 78 -12.50 12.12 5.85
CA GLY A 78 -12.07 12.49 7.20
C GLY A 78 -11.44 11.36 7.99
N ASP A 79 -11.40 10.15 7.46
CA ASP A 79 -10.75 9.02 8.12
C ASP A 79 -9.25 9.21 8.15
N LEU A 80 -8.62 8.64 9.18
CA LEU A 80 -7.15 8.68 9.30
C LEU A 80 -6.54 7.58 8.43
N PHE A 81 -5.63 7.99 7.54
CA PHE A 81 -4.87 7.08 6.70
C PHE A 81 -3.40 7.12 7.09
N PRO A 82 -2.69 5.98 7.01
CA PRO A 82 -1.26 5.98 7.31
C PRO A 82 -0.47 6.64 6.17
N HIS A 83 0.34 7.62 6.53
CA HIS A 83 1.23 8.33 5.60
C HIS A 83 2.66 8.21 6.09
N LEU A 84 3.57 7.73 5.23
CA LEU A 84 4.97 7.57 5.59
C LEU A 84 5.79 8.73 5.02
N TYR A 85 6.43 9.48 5.90
CA TYR A 85 7.29 10.60 5.53
C TYR A 85 8.74 10.14 5.49
N GLY A 86 9.09 9.43 4.43
CA GLY A 86 10.42 8.92 4.21
C GLY A 86 10.39 7.65 3.35
N PRO A 87 11.56 7.10 3.03
CA PRO A 87 11.62 5.86 2.28
C PRO A 87 11.03 4.69 3.07
N LEU A 88 10.42 3.75 2.34
CA LEU A 88 9.97 2.50 2.94
C LEU A 88 11.12 1.48 2.87
N PRO A 89 11.71 1.12 4.02
CA PRO A 89 12.74 0.08 4.01
C PRO A 89 12.08 -1.28 3.77
N LEU A 90 12.66 -2.09 2.89
CA LEU A 90 12.08 -3.39 2.58
C LEU A 90 12.09 -4.33 3.78
N SER A 91 12.95 -4.07 4.77
CA SER A 91 12.96 -4.84 6.02
C SER A 91 11.65 -4.72 6.82
N ALA A 92 10.86 -3.67 6.57
CA ALA A 92 9.56 -3.50 7.21
C ALA A 92 8.44 -4.24 6.48
N VAL A 93 8.70 -4.74 5.28
CA VAL A 93 7.69 -5.43 4.46
C VAL A 93 7.57 -6.87 4.92
N ARG A 94 6.35 -7.30 5.22
CA ARG A 94 6.08 -8.66 5.72
C ARG A 94 5.64 -9.60 4.63
N SER A 95 4.92 -9.10 3.62
CA SER A 95 4.54 -9.92 2.48
C SER A 95 4.24 -9.05 1.28
N VAL A 96 4.39 -9.62 0.11
CA VAL A 96 3.99 -8.99 -1.16
C VAL A 96 3.29 -10.05 -1.97
N VAL A 97 2.04 -9.79 -2.35
CA VAL A 97 1.26 -10.74 -3.13
C VAL A 97 0.65 -10.04 -4.34
N PRO A 98 0.40 -10.78 -5.42
CA PRO A 98 -0.33 -10.21 -6.56
C PRO A 98 -1.73 -9.77 -6.12
N LEU A 99 -2.23 -8.71 -6.73
CA LEU A 99 -3.59 -8.23 -6.50
C LEU A 99 -4.36 -8.34 -7.82
N PRO A 100 -4.81 -9.55 -8.19
CA PRO A 100 -5.42 -9.78 -9.50
C PRO A 100 -6.85 -9.27 -9.56
N LEU A 101 -7.32 -9.03 -10.79
CA LEU A 101 -8.72 -8.70 -11.04
C LEU A 101 -9.56 -9.97 -11.12
N ALA A 102 -10.74 -9.93 -10.52
CA ALA A 102 -11.76 -10.94 -10.73
C ALA A 102 -12.55 -10.63 -12.01
N GLU A 103 -13.44 -11.52 -12.40
CA GLU A 103 -14.25 -11.35 -13.61
C GLU A 103 -15.12 -10.09 -13.58
N ASP A 104 -15.53 -9.66 -12.39
CA ASP A 104 -16.37 -8.46 -12.22
C ASP A 104 -15.56 -7.16 -12.25
N GLY A 105 -14.24 -7.24 -12.47
CA GLY A 105 -13.37 -6.08 -12.51
C GLY A 105 -12.89 -5.59 -11.15
N ARG A 106 -13.29 -6.26 -10.07
CA ARG A 106 -12.83 -5.94 -8.72
C ARG A 106 -11.58 -6.74 -8.40
N HIS A 107 -10.76 -6.20 -7.52
CA HIS A 107 -9.54 -6.89 -7.11
C HIS A 107 -9.83 -8.01 -6.12
N ARG A 108 -9.07 -9.10 -6.23
CA ARG A 108 -9.14 -10.23 -5.30
C ARG A 108 -8.09 -10.04 -4.22
N PHE A 109 -8.56 -9.86 -2.98
CA PHE A 109 -7.66 -9.71 -1.85
C PHE A 109 -7.39 -11.08 -1.21
N PRO A 110 -6.20 -11.27 -0.62
CA PRO A 110 -5.87 -12.52 0.05
C PRO A 110 -6.76 -12.74 1.27
N ALA A 111 -7.06 -14.01 1.56
CA ALA A 111 -7.89 -14.36 2.72
C ALA A 111 -7.26 -13.87 4.04
N THR A 112 -5.94 -13.75 4.09
CA THR A 112 -5.23 -13.28 5.27
C THR A 112 -5.56 -11.84 5.64
N LEU A 113 -6.10 -11.06 4.70
CA LEU A 113 -6.51 -9.69 4.98
C LEU A 113 -7.63 -9.64 6.03
N ASP A 114 -8.48 -10.65 6.04
CA ASP A 114 -9.62 -10.75 6.96
C ASP A 114 -9.31 -11.57 8.21
N ALA A 115 -8.12 -12.07 8.33
CA ALA A 115 -7.72 -12.93 9.45
C ALA A 115 -7.55 -12.15 10.76
#